data_2b62ac9035c9936df334e04fc6cef6fb
#
_entry.id   2b62ac9035c9936df334e04fc6cef6fb
#
_cell.length_a   1.000
_cell.length_b   1.000
_cell.length_c   1.000
_cell.angle_alpha   90.00
_cell.angle_beta   90.00
_cell.angle_gamma   90.00
#
_symmetry.space_group_name_H-M   'P 1'
#
loop_
_entity.id
_entity.type
_entity.pdbx_description
1 polymer ?
#
loop_
_entity_poly.entity_id
_entity_poly.type
_entity_poly.pdbx_seq_one_letter_code
_entity_poly.pdbx_strand_id
1 'polypeptide(L)'
;MGQGSIIGYEINEKTCQISYYSEEQMEPQTLEVDEDNFQIPLIIGRLRDTWAYGKEAKRLATVKEGFTVTRLLNRSLAGEKIEFGEETYDAVWLLSKFIQMSLHDFPEIEGIVFTVPALTEELAQMLRGIAVRMNIDKRHIFIQDYKES
;
A
#
# COMPACT_ATOMS: atom_id res chain seq x y z
N MET A 1 3.47 11.16 -23.67
CA MET A 1 4.12 11.64 -22.97
C MET A 1 3.75 12.04 -21.60
N GLY A 2 4.35 11.70 -20.58
CA GLY A 2 4.24 12.19 -19.26
C GLY A 2 2.86 12.23 -18.64
N GLN A 3 2.06 11.27 -18.92
CA GLN A 3 0.71 11.20 -18.39
C GLN A 3 0.69 10.48 -17.05
N GLY A 4 1.76 10.60 -16.28
CA GLY A 4 1.85 9.97 -14.98
C GLY A 4 0.91 10.59 -13.97
N SER A 5 0.46 9.80 -13.01
CA SER A 5 -0.40 10.27 -11.94
C SER A 5 0.41 10.60 -10.71
N ILE A 6 -0.07 11.55 -9.93
CA ILE A 6 0.46 11.82 -8.61
C ILE A 6 -0.48 11.15 -7.63
N ILE A 7 0.06 10.32 -6.76
CA ILE A 7 -0.72 9.50 -5.85
C ILE A 7 -0.62 10.02 -4.43
N GLY A 8 -1.77 10.18 -3.78
CA GLY A 8 -1.84 10.37 -2.34
C GLY A 8 -2.16 9.03 -1.70
N TYR A 9 -1.30 8.54 -0.84
CA TYR A 9 -1.44 7.21 -0.24
C TYR A 9 -1.47 7.34 1.26
N GLU A 10 -2.67 7.31 1.80
CA GLU A 10 -2.90 7.40 3.23
C GLU A 10 -2.93 5.99 3.80
N ILE A 11 -2.06 5.70 4.74
CA ILE A 11 -1.92 4.33 5.24
C ILE A 11 -1.77 4.33 6.76
N ASN A 12 -2.50 3.41 7.42
CA ASN A 12 -2.37 3.18 8.85
C ASN A 12 -2.36 1.67 9.09
N GLU A 13 -2.47 1.25 10.35
CA GLU A 13 -2.42 -0.16 10.70
C GLU A 13 -3.59 -1.00 10.17
N LYS A 14 -4.70 -0.36 9.89
CA LYS A 14 -5.94 -1.06 9.54
C LYS A 14 -6.35 -0.89 8.08
N THR A 15 -6.10 0.29 7.51
CA THR A 15 -6.61 0.61 6.18
C THR A 15 -5.64 1.49 5.41
N CYS A 16 -5.87 1.58 4.11
CA CYS A 16 -5.26 2.62 3.31
C CYS A 16 -6.33 3.26 2.43
N GLN A 17 -6.04 4.47 1.99
CA GLN A 17 -6.93 5.21 1.10
C GLN A 17 -6.08 5.87 0.04
N ILE A 18 -6.51 5.76 -1.21
CA ILE A 18 -5.74 6.24 -2.35
C ILE A 18 -6.47 7.40 -2.99
N SER A 19 -5.77 8.51 -3.17
CA SER A 19 -6.25 9.61 -4.00
C SER A 19 -5.27 9.78 -5.14
N TYR A 20 -5.72 10.39 -6.21
CA TYR A 20 -4.87 10.58 -7.38
C TYR A 20 -5.19 11.90 -8.05
N TYR A 21 -4.19 12.42 -8.72
CA TYR A 21 -4.26 13.68 -9.41
C TYR A 21 -3.54 13.52 -10.75
N SER A 22 -4.15 14.00 -11.81
CA SER A 22 -3.53 14.01 -13.13
C SER A 22 -3.59 15.42 -13.70
N GLU A 23 -2.74 15.69 -14.71
CA GLU A 23 -2.72 16.99 -15.34
C GLU A 23 -4.05 17.35 -15.99
N GLU A 24 -4.81 16.35 -16.40
CA GLU A 24 -6.10 16.57 -17.01
C GLU A 24 -7.19 16.94 -16.00
N GLN A 25 -6.99 16.54 -14.76
CA GLN A 25 -7.95 16.82 -13.70
C GLN A 25 -7.31 17.75 -12.68
N MET A 26 -7.88 18.91 -12.54
CA MET A 26 -7.36 19.94 -11.65
C MET A 26 -7.58 19.64 -10.16
N GLU A 27 -8.40 18.65 -9.86
CA GLU A 27 -8.73 18.31 -8.48
C GLU A 27 -8.37 16.85 -8.16
N PRO A 28 -7.87 16.57 -6.94
CA PRO A 28 -7.61 15.19 -6.56
C PRO A 28 -8.90 14.37 -6.52
N GLN A 29 -8.79 13.13 -6.94
CA GLN A 29 -9.88 12.18 -6.88
C GLN A 29 -9.52 11.09 -5.90
N THR A 30 -10.48 10.63 -5.11
CA THR A 30 -10.25 9.50 -4.21
C THR A 30 -10.72 8.23 -4.90
N LEU A 31 -9.88 7.20 -4.87
CA LEU A 31 -10.21 5.93 -5.48
C LEU A 31 -11.33 5.25 -4.70
N GLU A 32 -12.43 4.97 -5.38
CA GLU A 32 -13.56 4.26 -4.80
C GLU A 32 -13.34 2.77 -4.97
N VAL A 33 -13.33 2.05 -3.86
CA VAL A 33 -13.09 0.62 -3.85
C VAL A 33 -14.38 -0.16 -4.01
N ASP A 34 -15.44 0.39 -3.44
CA ASP A 34 -16.75 -0.21 -3.42
C ASP A 34 -17.74 0.95 -3.36
N GLU A 35 -19.02 0.71 -3.56
CA GLU A 35 -20.01 1.77 -3.53
C GLU A 35 -19.89 2.60 -2.24
N ASP A 36 -19.58 3.88 -2.38
CA ASP A 36 -19.38 4.84 -1.28
C ASP A 36 -18.30 4.42 -0.27
N ASN A 37 -17.42 3.51 -0.65
CA ASN A 37 -16.34 3.08 0.23
C ASN A 37 -14.99 3.35 -0.43
N PHE A 38 -14.17 4.15 0.23
CA PHE A 38 -12.86 4.56 -0.29
C PHE A 38 -11.70 3.93 0.48
N GLN A 39 -11.99 3.18 1.54
CA GLN A 39 -10.94 2.58 2.36
C GLN A 39 -10.69 1.13 1.97
N ILE A 40 -9.41 0.79 1.88
CA ILE A 40 -8.96 -0.55 1.55
C ILE A 40 -8.40 -1.18 2.82
N PRO A 41 -8.92 -2.32 3.28
CA PRO A 41 -8.33 -3.00 4.43
C PRO A 41 -6.85 -3.33 4.16
N LEU A 42 -5.98 -3.03 5.12
CA LEU A 42 -4.55 -3.30 4.98
C LEU A 42 -4.28 -4.76 5.30
N ILE A 43 -4.71 -5.62 4.41
CA ILE A 43 -4.60 -7.06 4.53
C ILE A 43 -4.08 -7.62 3.22
N ILE A 44 -3.05 -8.44 3.29
CA ILE A 44 -2.60 -9.19 2.12
C ILE A 44 -2.86 -10.66 2.39
N GLY A 45 -3.19 -11.39 1.36
CA GLY A 45 -3.46 -12.80 1.50
C GLY A 45 -3.05 -13.58 0.26
N ARG A 46 -3.07 -14.90 0.41
CA ARG A 46 -2.75 -15.79 -0.69
C ARG A 46 -3.58 -17.06 -0.55
N LEU A 47 -4.12 -17.51 -1.67
CA LEU A 47 -4.76 -18.80 -1.78
C LEU A 47 -4.04 -19.55 -2.88
N ARG A 48 -3.29 -20.58 -2.52
CA ARG A 48 -2.41 -21.31 -3.44
C ARG A 48 -1.40 -20.33 -4.04
N ASP A 49 -1.40 -20.11 -5.34
CA ASP A 49 -0.47 -19.20 -6.01
C ASP A 49 -1.07 -17.83 -6.33
N THR A 50 -2.29 -17.59 -5.85
CA THR A 50 -3.00 -16.35 -6.16
C THR A 50 -2.96 -15.38 -4.98
N TRP A 51 -2.39 -14.22 -5.21
CA TRP A 51 -2.33 -13.16 -4.21
C TRP A 51 -3.60 -12.32 -4.23
N ALA A 52 -3.98 -11.82 -3.07
CA ALA A 52 -5.12 -10.93 -2.92
C ALA A 52 -4.77 -9.84 -1.92
N TYR A 53 -5.46 -8.72 -2.02
CA TYR A 53 -5.27 -7.62 -1.09
C TYR A 53 -6.62 -7.00 -0.73
N GLY A 54 -6.66 -6.28 0.39
CA GLY A 54 -7.85 -5.57 0.80
C GLY A 54 -9.00 -6.49 1.12
N LYS A 55 -10.17 -6.15 0.62
CA LYS A 55 -11.41 -6.88 0.88
C LYS A 55 -11.33 -8.35 0.42
N GLU A 56 -10.71 -8.60 -0.71
CA GLU A 56 -10.55 -9.96 -1.21
C GLU A 56 -9.66 -10.79 -0.27
N ALA A 57 -8.58 -10.20 0.23
CA ALA A 57 -7.71 -10.88 1.18
C ALA A 57 -8.46 -11.18 2.48
N LYS A 58 -9.30 -10.24 2.94
CA LYS A 58 -10.08 -10.43 4.15
C LYS A 58 -10.97 -11.66 4.08
N ARG A 59 -11.51 -11.94 2.90
CA ARG A 59 -12.35 -13.12 2.70
C ARG A 59 -11.57 -14.42 2.86
N LEU A 60 -10.27 -14.39 2.59
CA LEU A 60 -9.44 -15.59 2.69
C LEU A 60 -9.21 -16.04 4.14
N ALA A 61 -9.49 -15.17 5.12
CA ALA A 61 -9.36 -15.53 6.53
C ALA A 61 -10.28 -16.68 6.93
N THR A 62 -11.36 -16.90 6.17
CA THR A 62 -12.31 -17.98 6.44
C THR A 62 -12.15 -19.17 5.50
N VAL A 63 -11.19 -19.11 4.59
CA VAL A 63 -10.94 -20.17 3.62
C VAL A 63 -9.88 -21.11 4.17
N LYS A 64 -10.14 -22.42 4.10
CA LYS A 64 -9.28 -23.43 4.73
C LYS A 64 -7.80 -23.35 4.37
N GLU A 65 -7.48 -23.11 3.12
CA GLU A 65 -6.09 -23.05 2.66
C GLU A 65 -5.60 -21.62 2.43
N GLY A 66 -6.38 -20.64 2.84
CA GLY A 66 -6.02 -19.24 2.67
C GLY A 66 -5.13 -18.74 3.79
N PHE A 67 -4.19 -17.88 3.42
CA PHE A 67 -3.32 -17.20 4.38
C PHE A 67 -3.61 -15.71 4.32
N THR A 68 -3.68 -15.06 5.48
CA THR A 68 -3.86 -13.62 5.55
C THR A 68 -2.89 -13.01 6.54
N VAL A 69 -2.46 -11.79 6.26
CA VAL A 69 -1.56 -11.04 7.13
C VAL A 69 -2.12 -9.64 7.32
N THR A 70 -2.19 -9.23 8.57
CA THR A 70 -2.61 -7.88 8.97
C THR A 70 -1.45 -7.16 9.63
N ARG A 71 -1.65 -5.90 10.00
CA ARG A 71 -0.65 -5.09 10.71
C ARG A 71 0.67 -4.98 9.97
N LEU A 72 0.59 -4.83 8.65
CA LEU A 72 1.78 -4.83 7.81
C LEU A 72 2.77 -3.71 8.15
N LEU A 73 2.29 -2.53 8.59
CA LEU A 73 3.20 -1.45 8.94
C LEU A 73 4.06 -1.81 10.16
N ASN A 74 3.42 -2.21 11.26
CA ASN A 74 4.15 -2.54 12.47
C ASN A 74 5.04 -3.77 12.30
N ARG A 75 4.55 -4.77 11.60
CA ARG A 75 5.33 -5.99 11.36
C ARG A 75 6.54 -5.71 10.49
N SER A 76 6.38 -4.84 9.49
CA SER A 76 7.49 -4.44 8.63
C SER A 76 8.55 -3.67 9.40
N LEU A 77 8.11 -2.74 10.25
CA LEU A 77 9.04 -1.97 11.07
C LEU A 77 9.77 -2.86 12.08
N ALA A 78 9.12 -3.92 12.56
CA ALA A 78 9.73 -4.87 13.47
C ALA A 78 10.65 -5.88 12.76
N GLY A 79 10.68 -5.87 11.43
CA GLY A 79 11.50 -6.81 10.67
C GLY A 79 11.02 -8.23 10.77
N GLU A 80 9.71 -8.43 10.94
CA GLU A 80 9.15 -9.77 11.09
C GLU A 80 9.17 -10.56 9.80
N LYS A 81 9.25 -11.88 9.97
CA LYS A 81 9.12 -12.82 8.86
C LYS A 81 7.82 -13.59 9.05
N ILE A 82 7.07 -13.71 7.97
CA ILE A 82 5.74 -14.31 7.99
C ILE A 82 5.77 -15.64 7.24
N GLU A 83 5.25 -16.67 7.86
CA GLU A 83 5.19 -17.99 7.24
C GLU A 83 3.87 -18.22 6.54
N PHE A 84 3.95 -18.57 5.25
CA PHE A 84 2.81 -18.96 4.43
C PHE A 84 3.04 -20.43 4.03
N GLY A 85 2.62 -21.36 4.91
CA GLY A 85 2.89 -22.77 4.68
C GLY A 85 4.38 -23.06 4.76
N GLU A 86 4.98 -23.49 3.66
CA GLU A 86 6.42 -23.79 3.62
C GLU A 86 7.26 -22.58 3.20
N GLU A 87 6.62 -21.52 2.78
CA GLU A 87 7.31 -20.32 2.33
C GLU A 87 7.34 -19.26 3.42
N THR A 88 8.43 -18.51 3.45
CA THR A 88 8.59 -17.43 4.41
C THR A 88 8.84 -16.13 3.67
N TYR A 89 8.15 -15.07 4.08
CA TYR A 89 8.28 -13.75 3.46
C TYR A 89 8.63 -12.72 4.52
N ASP A 90 9.45 -11.74 4.15
CA ASP A 90 9.64 -10.58 5.01
C ASP A 90 8.35 -9.75 5.01
N ALA A 91 7.96 -9.26 6.18
CA ALA A 91 6.76 -8.43 6.27
C ALA A 91 6.85 -7.21 5.36
N VAL A 92 8.03 -6.60 5.25
CA VAL A 92 8.22 -5.44 4.36
C VAL A 92 8.01 -5.84 2.89
N TRP A 93 8.37 -7.05 2.50
CA TRP A 93 8.11 -7.53 1.15
C TRP A 93 6.62 -7.64 0.90
N LEU A 94 5.87 -8.15 1.90
CA LEU A 94 4.42 -8.26 1.81
C LEU A 94 3.77 -6.88 1.75
N LEU A 95 4.26 -5.92 2.52
CA LEU A 95 3.76 -4.54 2.46
C LEU A 95 4.02 -3.94 1.08
N SER A 96 5.21 -4.15 0.53
CA SER A 96 5.54 -3.69 -0.81
C SER A 96 4.60 -4.30 -1.85
N LYS A 97 4.34 -5.60 -1.72
CA LYS A 97 3.42 -6.31 -2.61
C LYS A 97 2.00 -5.74 -2.51
N PHE A 98 1.55 -5.46 -1.28
CA PHE A 98 0.24 -4.85 -1.06
C PHE A 98 0.14 -3.49 -1.76
N ILE A 99 1.15 -2.64 -1.57
CA ILE A 99 1.14 -1.31 -2.18
C ILE A 99 1.13 -1.41 -3.70
N GLN A 100 1.95 -2.29 -4.26
CA GLN A 100 1.98 -2.48 -5.71
C GLN A 100 0.64 -2.95 -6.26
N MET A 101 0.01 -3.91 -5.59
CA MET A 101 -1.30 -4.42 -6.03
C MET A 101 -2.37 -3.35 -5.92
N SER A 102 -2.33 -2.56 -4.85
CA SER A 102 -3.33 -1.51 -4.65
C SER A 102 -3.23 -0.38 -5.67
N LEU A 103 -2.08 -0.25 -6.31
CA LEU A 103 -1.83 0.79 -7.32
C LEU A 103 -1.87 0.24 -8.75
N HIS A 104 -2.47 -0.93 -8.95
CA HIS A 104 -2.50 -1.58 -10.27
C HIS A 104 -3.21 -0.75 -11.34
N ASP A 105 -4.11 0.15 -10.95
CA ASP A 105 -4.81 1.03 -11.90
C ASP A 105 -3.95 2.20 -12.36
N PHE A 106 -2.76 2.35 -11.81
CA PHE A 106 -1.88 3.48 -12.09
C PHE A 106 -0.55 2.97 -12.67
N PRO A 107 -0.51 2.68 -13.98
CA PRO A 107 0.71 2.11 -14.57
C PRO A 107 1.90 3.06 -14.58
N GLU A 108 1.63 4.36 -14.62
CA GLU A 108 2.69 5.36 -14.57
C GLU A 108 2.44 6.29 -13.38
N ILE A 109 3.31 6.19 -12.39
CA ILE A 109 3.23 7.04 -11.20
C ILE A 109 4.38 8.04 -11.26
N GLU A 110 4.03 9.30 -11.38
CA GLU A 110 5.00 10.39 -11.47
C GLU A 110 5.50 10.80 -10.09
N GLY A 111 4.63 10.74 -9.11
CA GLY A 111 4.98 11.07 -7.73
C GLY A 111 4.03 10.44 -6.75
N ILE A 112 4.45 10.33 -5.51
CA ILE A 112 3.63 9.75 -4.45
C ILE A 112 3.84 10.50 -3.14
N VAL A 113 2.76 10.71 -2.41
CA VAL A 113 2.79 11.30 -1.08
C VAL A 113 2.17 10.28 -0.14
N PHE A 114 2.97 9.74 0.77
CA PHE A 114 2.46 8.86 1.82
C PHE A 114 2.07 9.72 3.02
N THR A 115 0.90 9.48 3.57
CA THR A 115 0.44 10.11 4.81
C THR A 115 0.23 9.05 5.86
N VAL A 116 0.89 9.19 7.00
CA VAL A 116 0.87 8.22 8.08
C VAL A 116 0.48 8.86 9.40
N PRO A 117 -0.12 8.11 10.34
CA PRO A 117 -0.59 8.71 11.60
C PRO A 117 0.52 9.11 12.56
N ALA A 118 1.66 8.44 12.50
CA ALA A 118 2.80 8.77 13.35
C ALA A 118 4.08 8.52 12.57
N LEU A 119 4.67 9.59 12.06
CA LEU A 119 5.85 9.48 11.23
C LEU A 119 7.12 9.34 12.08
N THR A 120 7.90 8.32 11.76
CA THR A 120 9.24 8.13 12.29
C THR A 120 10.21 8.07 11.13
N GLU A 121 11.49 8.26 11.41
CA GLU A 121 12.52 8.18 10.38
C GLU A 121 12.55 6.79 9.74
N GLU A 122 12.42 5.75 10.56
CA GLU A 122 12.43 4.38 10.08
C GLU A 122 11.26 4.10 9.13
N LEU A 123 10.07 4.59 9.49
CA LEU A 123 8.90 4.44 8.63
C LEU A 123 9.08 5.20 7.32
N ALA A 124 9.61 6.42 7.40
CA ALA A 124 9.86 7.22 6.21
C ALA A 124 10.83 6.52 5.26
N GLN A 125 11.93 5.99 5.80
CA GLN A 125 12.92 5.29 4.98
C GLN A 125 12.34 4.03 4.35
N MET A 126 11.53 3.31 5.09
CA MET A 126 10.90 2.08 4.60
C MET A 126 9.96 2.38 3.42
N LEU A 127 9.08 3.36 3.59
CA LEU A 127 8.13 3.72 2.54
C LEU A 127 8.84 4.30 1.30
N ARG A 128 9.86 5.11 1.53
CA ARG A 128 10.67 5.65 0.42
C ARG A 128 11.34 4.53 -0.37
N GLY A 129 11.89 3.54 0.34
CA GLY A 129 12.50 2.38 -0.29
C GLY A 129 11.51 1.59 -1.13
N ILE A 130 10.29 1.42 -0.65
CA ILE A 130 9.24 0.73 -1.39
C ILE A 130 8.92 1.50 -2.69
N ALA A 131 8.75 2.81 -2.58
CA ALA A 131 8.42 3.63 -3.74
C ALA A 131 9.56 3.65 -4.77
N VAL A 132 10.79 3.70 -4.33
CA VAL A 132 11.95 3.65 -5.24
C VAL A 132 11.96 2.34 -6.01
N ARG A 133 11.64 1.23 -5.36
CA ARG A 133 11.56 -0.08 -6.03
C ARG A 133 10.44 -0.15 -7.07
N MET A 134 9.45 0.76 -6.95
CA MET A 134 8.37 0.87 -7.92
C MET A 134 8.73 1.81 -9.07
N ASN A 135 10.00 2.21 -9.15
CA ASN A 135 10.51 3.12 -10.19
C ASN A 135 9.98 4.54 -10.10
N ILE A 136 9.62 4.98 -8.90
CA ILE A 136 9.24 6.37 -8.67
C ILE A 136 10.50 7.14 -8.32
N ASP A 137 10.73 8.29 -9.00
CA ASP A 137 11.89 9.13 -8.75
C ASP A 137 11.85 9.60 -7.29
N LYS A 138 12.94 9.38 -6.56
CA LYS A 138 12.95 9.74 -5.14
C LYS A 138 12.78 11.22 -4.88
N ARG A 139 12.99 12.08 -5.88
CA ARG A 139 12.68 13.51 -5.75
C ARG A 139 11.18 13.78 -5.72
N HIS A 140 10.38 12.82 -6.13
CA HIS A 140 8.93 12.93 -6.17
C HIS A 140 8.25 12.01 -5.15
N ILE A 141 8.99 11.57 -4.14
CA ILE A 141 8.46 10.75 -3.05
C ILE A 141 8.44 11.60 -1.78
N PHE A 142 7.25 11.81 -1.24
CA PHE A 142 7.05 12.63 -0.05
C PHE A 142 6.35 11.79 1.01
N ILE A 143 6.71 12.01 2.25
CA ILE A 143 6.11 11.29 3.37
C ILE A 143 5.79 12.31 4.44
N GLN A 144 4.55 12.33 4.88
CA GLN A 144 4.09 13.32 5.85
C GLN A 144 3.29 12.68 6.98
N ASP A 145 3.29 13.35 8.10
CA ASP A 145 2.52 12.95 9.26
C ASP A 145 1.11 13.53 9.13
N TYR A 146 0.13 12.77 9.57
CA TYR A 146 -1.26 13.19 9.55
C TYR A 146 -1.46 14.53 10.25
N LYS A 147 -0.69 14.79 11.30
CA LYS A 147 -0.82 16.02 12.09
C LYS A 147 -0.29 17.26 11.39
N GLU A 148 0.52 17.06 10.35
CA GLU A 148 1.13 18.18 9.62
C GLU A 148 0.32 18.61 8.40
N SER A 149 -0.71 17.90 8.09
CA SER A 149 -1.52 18.21 6.89
C SER A 149 -2.70 19.13 7.16
#